data_094fdad024db354326fa447be545ca67
#
_entry.id   094fdad024db354326fa447be545ca67
#
_cell.length_a   1.000
_cell.length_b   1.000
_cell.length_c   1.000
_cell.angle_alpha   90.00
_cell.angle_beta   90.00
_cell.angle_gamma   90.00
#
_symmetry.space_group_name_H-M   'P 1'
#
loop_
_entity.id
_entity.type
_entity.pdbx_description
1 polymer ?
#
loop_
_entity_poly.entity_id
_entity_poly.type
_entity_poly.pdbx_seq_one_letter_code
_entity_poly.pdbx_strand_id
1 'polypeptide(L)'
;MGLLVLALAAWLGLGLVSASEGADNSSRLCQEAPVWSINGLSPMEGAMGQVTVVALLKASXHFCLQQARSLGGLRDKLARRGAVDVRYMIVNEKAPLSRAMFRELERQAPLGIPVFQPEPEDPDVWQVLGGDKDDFLVYDRCGRLAFHIQLPYSFLHFPYVESAIRFTHSKDFCGNCSLYANTTQQANSTTEAPATLSPLPKPKGKETETPIHQHNPVHPHHHHGVSSERATDPSGDHERATHAHHHDGDHGQPHGDHGQPHHEGKKQKEANKH
;
A
#
# COMPACT_ATOMS: atom_id res chain seq x y z
N MET A 1 -24.35 -10.47 -64.62
CA MET A 1 -24.85 -10.80 -63.29
C MET A 1 -23.87 -11.59 -62.44
N GLY A 2 -22.65 -11.78 -62.87
CA GLY A 2 -21.65 -12.55 -62.10
C GLY A 2 -20.65 -11.74 -61.21
N LEU A 3 -20.60 -10.44 -61.42
CA LEU A 3 -19.62 -9.59 -60.70
C LEU A 3 -20.11 -9.01 -59.37
N LEU A 4 -21.41 -9.08 -59.11
CA LEU A 4 -21.99 -8.56 -57.89
C LEU A 4 -22.01 -9.58 -56.73
N VAL A 5 -21.82 -10.85 -57.01
CA VAL A 5 -21.87 -11.92 -56.02
C VAL A 5 -20.50 -12.10 -55.35
N LEU A 6 -19.42 -11.73 -56.02
CA LEU A 6 -18.05 -11.84 -55.45
C LEU A 6 -17.69 -10.71 -54.50
N ALA A 7 -18.39 -9.57 -54.54
CA ALA A 7 -18.11 -8.45 -53.65
C ALA A 7 -18.75 -8.60 -52.26
N LEU A 8 -19.75 -9.44 -52.11
CA LEU A 8 -20.41 -9.66 -50.82
C LEU A 8 -19.74 -10.74 -49.97
N ALA A 9 -18.90 -11.57 -50.56
CA ALA A 9 -18.18 -12.60 -49.82
C ALA A 9 -16.91 -12.09 -49.14
N ALA A 10 -16.40 -10.93 -49.57
CA ALA A 10 -15.19 -10.33 -48.97
C ALA A 10 -15.44 -9.55 -47.69
N TRP A 11 -16.71 -9.25 -47.36
CA TRP A 11 -17.05 -8.46 -46.15
C TRP A 11 -17.40 -9.31 -44.95
N LEU A 12 -17.50 -10.61 -45.08
CA LEU A 12 -17.83 -11.50 -43.98
C LEU A 12 -16.61 -12.12 -43.30
N GLY A 13 -15.42 -11.78 -43.77
CA GLY A 13 -14.18 -12.36 -43.24
C GLY A 13 -13.40 -11.51 -42.27
N LEU A 14 -13.84 -10.26 -41.93
CA LEU A 14 -13.10 -9.37 -41.05
C LEU A 14 -13.79 -9.09 -39.71
N GLY A 15 -14.55 -10.02 -39.20
CA GLY A 15 -15.34 -9.78 -38.01
C GLY A 15 -15.09 -10.71 -36.86
N LEU A 16 -13.83 -11.16 -36.63
CA LEU A 16 -13.52 -11.95 -35.45
C LEU A 16 -12.10 -11.64 -34.93
N VAL A 17 -11.86 -10.39 -34.64
CA VAL A 17 -10.75 -10.03 -33.76
C VAL A 17 -11.35 -9.13 -32.71
N SER A 18 -11.86 -9.73 -31.68
CA SER A 18 -12.22 -8.95 -30.50
C SER A 18 -12.50 -9.84 -29.29
N ALA A 19 -12.02 -9.43 -28.20
CA ALA A 19 -12.32 -9.91 -26.87
C ALA A 19 -11.43 -11.05 -26.36
N SER A 20 -10.16 -10.72 -26.11
CA SER A 20 -9.31 -11.61 -25.32
C SER A 20 -8.54 -10.86 -24.24
N GLU A 21 -8.77 -9.55 -24.04
CA GLU A 21 -7.99 -8.79 -23.05
C GLU A 21 -8.58 -8.82 -21.65
N GLY A 22 -9.86 -9.16 -21.51
CA GLY A 22 -10.50 -9.25 -20.20
C GLY A 22 -10.43 -10.63 -19.54
N ALA A 23 -10.17 -11.66 -20.32
CA ALA A 23 -10.16 -13.04 -19.80
C ALA A 23 -8.80 -13.44 -19.20
N ASP A 24 -7.74 -12.77 -19.57
CA ASP A 24 -6.37 -13.16 -19.18
C ASP A 24 -6.06 -12.81 -17.71
N ASN A 25 -6.62 -11.72 -17.17
CA ASN A 25 -6.38 -11.31 -15.79
C ASN A 25 -7.07 -12.21 -14.77
N SER A 26 -8.27 -12.72 -15.07
CA SER A 26 -8.98 -13.61 -14.16
C SER A 26 -8.36 -15.01 -14.09
N SER A 27 -7.72 -15.46 -15.19
CA SER A 27 -7.06 -16.76 -15.23
C SER A 27 -5.77 -16.79 -14.38
N ARG A 28 -5.19 -15.62 -14.07
CA ARG A 28 -3.95 -15.51 -13.30
C ARG A 28 -4.20 -15.44 -11.79
N LEU A 29 -5.43 -15.17 -11.36
CA LEU A 29 -5.75 -15.12 -9.93
C LEU A 29 -5.51 -16.48 -9.27
N CYS A 30 -4.94 -16.44 -8.09
CA CYS A 30 -4.56 -17.59 -7.28
C CYS A 30 -3.42 -18.43 -7.87
N GLN A 31 -2.80 -17.97 -8.96
CA GLN A 31 -1.56 -18.58 -9.47
C GLN A 31 -0.36 -18.02 -8.72
N GLU A 32 0.67 -18.84 -8.57
CA GLU A 32 1.94 -18.38 -7.98
C GLU A 32 2.53 -17.27 -8.82
N ALA A 33 3.18 -16.31 -8.16
CA ALA A 33 3.90 -15.24 -8.84
C ALA A 33 4.95 -15.84 -9.79
N PRO A 34 5.04 -15.36 -11.03
CA PRO A 34 6.13 -15.80 -11.90
C PRO A 34 7.48 -15.43 -11.28
N VAL A 35 8.50 -16.21 -11.60
CA VAL A 35 9.86 -15.94 -11.11
C VAL A 35 10.42 -14.73 -11.88
N TRP A 36 10.89 -13.74 -11.14
CA TRP A 36 11.56 -12.57 -11.73
C TRP A 36 12.70 -12.11 -10.84
N SER A 37 13.69 -11.49 -11.47
CA SER A 37 14.85 -10.96 -10.76
C SER A 37 15.28 -9.63 -11.36
N ILE A 38 15.98 -8.83 -10.56
CA ILE A 38 16.59 -7.55 -10.96
C ILE A 38 18.01 -7.57 -10.41
N ASN A 39 18.98 -7.43 -11.28
CA ASN A 39 20.41 -7.49 -10.91
C ASN A 39 20.76 -8.75 -10.12
N GLY A 40 20.17 -9.89 -10.48
CA GLY A 40 20.40 -11.15 -9.80
C GLY A 40 19.71 -11.29 -8.45
N LEU A 41 18.97 -10.28 -7.99
CA LEU A 41 18.16 -10.34 -6.78
C LEU A 41 16.73 -10.76 -7.14
N SER A 42 16.15 -11.64 -6.34
CA SER A 42 14.74 -12.05 -6.49
C SER A 42 13.93 -11.42 -5.37
N PRO A 43 13.30 -10.25 -5.63
CA PRO A 43 12.60 -9.52 -4.55
C PRO A 43 11.45 -10.30 -3.93
N MET A 44 10.85 -11.25 -4.64
CA MET A 44 9.78 -12.10 -4.09
C MET A 44 10.32 -13.18 -3.15
N GLU A 45 11.61 -13.53 -3.23
CA GLU A 45 12.23 -14.42 -2.25
C GLU A 45 12.23 -13.75 -0.88
N GLY A 46 11.86 -14.49 0.14
CA GLY A 46 11.71 -13.96 1.49
C GLY A 46 10.38 -13.24 1.73
N ALA A 47 9.52 -13.17 0.69
CA ALA A 47 8.16 -12.63 0.84
C ALA A 47 7.17 -13.69 1.33
N MET A 48 7.57 -14.95 1.31
CA MET A 48 6.72 -16.05 1.75
C MET A 48 6.37 -15.89 3.24
N GLY A 49 5.09 -16.07 3.55
CA GLY A 49 4.56 -15.85 4.89
C GLY A 49 3.99 -14.46 5.10
N GLN A 50 4.22 -13.52 4.18
CA GLN A 50 3.72 -12.15 4.26
C GLN A 50 2.88 -11.81 3.04
N VAL A 51 1.81 -11.05 3.24
CA VAL A 51 1.10 -10.41 2.12
C VAL A 51 2.07 -9.44 1.45
N THR A 52 2.19 -9.52 0.13
CA THR A 52 3.14 -8.71 -0.62
C THR A 52 2.41 -7.86 -1.66
N VAL A 53 2.74 -6.58 -1.68
CA VAL A 53 2.17 -5.60 -2.61
C VAL A 53 3.29 -5.12 -3.54
N VAL A 54 3.10 -5.36 -4.84
CA VAL A 54 4.02 -4.90 -5.89
C VAL A 54 3.33 -3.75 -6.64
N ALA A 55 3.92 -2.57 -6.61
CA ALA A 55 3.42 -1.39 -7.32
C ALA A 55 4.28 -1.15 -8.56
N LEU A 56 3.65 -1.11 -9.73
CA LEU A 56 4.33 -0.85 -11.01
C LEU A 56 4.22 0.65 -11.31
N LEU A 57 5.29 1.39 -10.99
CA LEU A 57 5.25 2.85 -11.06
C LEU A 57 6.36 3.39 -11.96
N LYS A 58 5.94 4.24 -12.90
CA LYS A 58 6.81 4.83 -13.92
C LYS A 58 7.42 6.14 -13.39
N ALA A 59 8.74 6.18 -13.23
CA ALA A 59 9.46 7.34 -12.68
C ALA A 59 9.25 8.61 -13.52
N SER A 60 8.98 8.48 -14.81
CA SER A 60 8.73 9.60 -15.72
C SER A 60 7.28 10.11 -15.76
N UNK A 61 6.40 9.61 -14.97
CA UNK A 61 5.13 10.00 -14.89
C UNK A 61 4.84 10.55 -13.59
N HIS A 62 4.42 11.77 -13.63
CA HIS A 62 4.11 12.52 -12.39
C HIS A 62 3.06 11.83 -11.52
N PHE A 63 2.02 11.28 -12.10
CA PHE A 63 0.97 10.56 -11.36
C PHE A 63 1.54 9.35 -10.61
N CYS A 64 2.44 8.59 -11.24
CA CYS A 64 3.12 7.47 -10.57
C CYS A 64 3.95 7.94 -9.37
N LEU A 65 4.60 9.10 -9.47
CA LEU A 65 5.36 9.69 -8.35
C LEU A 65 4.42 10.06 -7.20
N GLN A 66 3.23 10.55 -7.51
CA GLN A 66 2.19 10.83 -6.51
C GLN A 66 1.71 9.53 -5.84
N GLN A 67 1.50 8.47 -6.63
CA GLN A 67 1.14 7.14 -6.12
C GLN A 67 2.23 6.61 -5.17
N ALA A 68 3.50 6.72 -5.56
CA ALA A 68 4.63 6.29 -4.73
C ALA A 68 4.59 6.98 -3.36
N ARG A 69 4.43 8.31 -3.36
CA ARG A 69 4.35 9.11 -2.13
C ARG A 69 3.19 8.67 -1.23
N SER A 70 2.07 8.34 -1.85
CA SER A 70 0.83 7.96 -1.13
C SER A 70 0.93 6.59 -0.46
N LEU A 71 1.86 5.72 -0.89
CA LEU A 71 2.02 4.39 -0.31
C LEU A 71 2.36 4.42 1.19
N GLY A 72 3.07 5.45 1.65
CA GLY A 72 3.39 5.60 3.07
C GLY A 72 2.15 5.73 3.93
N GLY A 73 1.25 6.62 3.54
CA GLY A 73 -0.01 6.82 4.23
C GLY A 73 -0.89 5.57 4.22
N LEU A 74 -0.91 4.85 3.10
CA LEU A 74 -1.63 3.59 2.97
C LEU A 74 -1.05 2.53 3.92
N ARG A 75 0.27 2.34 3.91
CA ARG A 75 0.96 1.40 4.80
C ARG A 75 0.65 1.69 6.27
N ASP A 76 0.80 2.95 6.66
CA ASP A 76 0.60 3.38 8.05
C ASP A 76 -0.86 3.20 8.48
N LYS A 77 -1.80 3.48 7.58
CA LYS A 77 -3.25 3.28 7.82
C LYS A 77 -3.57 1.79 8.03
N LEU A 78 -3.01 0.92 7.19
CA LEU A 78 -3.21 -0.53 7.28
C LEU A 78 -2.57 -1.09 8.56
N ALA A 79 -1.38 -0.62 8.93
CA ALA A 79 -0.70 -1.03 10.14
C ALA A 79 -1.52 -0.70 11.39
N ARG A 80 -2.10 0.51 11.44
CA ARG A 80 -3.00 0.91 12.55
C ARG A 80 -4.25 0.04 12.64
N ARG A 81 -4.62 -0.62 11.55
CA ARG A 81 -5.78 -1.54 11.49
C ARG A 81 -5.38 -3.00 11.66
N GLY A 82 -4.14 -3.26 12.08
CA GLY A 82 -3.64 -4.60 12.39
C GLY A 82 -2.92 -5.31 11.27
N ALA A 83 -2.85 -4.74 10.08
CA ALA A 83 -2.10 -5.32 8.96
C ALA A 83 -0.65 -4.80 8.98
N VAL A 84 0.13 -5.26 9.96
CA VAL A 84 1.49 -4.80 10.24
C VAL A 84 2.55 -5.56 9.44
N ASP A 85 2.25 -6.80 9.04
CA ASP A 85 3.18 -7.71 8.38
C ASP A 85 2.94 -7.75 6.86
N VAL A 86 2.67 -6.61 6.26
CA VAL A 86 2.50 -6.47 4.81
C VAL A 86 3.80 -5.93 4.22
N ARG A 87 4.31 -6.60 3.21
CA ARG A 87 5.51 -6.20 2.48
C ARG A 87 5.12 -5.37 1.26
N TYR A 88 5.77 -4.25 1.07
CA TYR A 88 5.54 -3.36 -0.07
C TYR A 88 6.81 -3.22 -0.87
N MET A 89 6.68 -3.13 -2.19
CA MET A 89 7.78 -2.82 -3.08
C MET A 89 7.29 -2.09 -4.32
N ILE A 90 8.15 -1.28 -4.90
CA ILE A 90 7.89 -0.54 -6.13
C ILE A 90 8.86 -1.06 -7.19
N VAL A 91 8.35 -1.31 -8.39
CA VAL A 91 9.19 -1.68 -9.55
C VAL A 91 9.03 -0.58 -10.61
N ASN A 92 10.12 0.11 -10.92
CA ASN A 92 10.14 1.13 -11.97
C ASN A 92 10.04 0.48 -13.36
N GLU A 93 9.50 1.25 -14.29
CA GLU A 93 9.48 0.86 -15.70
C GLU A 93 10.90 0.74 -16.25
N LYS A 94 11.13 -0.26 -17.09
CA LYS A 94 12.43 -0.53 -17.71
C LYS A 94 12.83 0.49 -18.79
N ALA A 95 11.88 1.25 -19.34
CA ALA A 95 12.12 2.20 -20.45
C ALA A 95 13.20 3.23 -20.10
N PRO A 96 14.01 3.67 -21.09
CA PRO A 96 15.15 4.54 -20.83
C PRO A 96 14.85 5.82 -20.07
N LEU A 97 13.73 6.49 -20.37
CA LEU A 97 13.35 7.73 -19.69
C LEU A 97 13.03 7.47 -18.20
N SER A 98 12.31 6.40 -17.91
CA SER A 98 11.99 6.03 -16.53
C SER A 98 13.25 5.65 -15.75
N ARG A 99 14.17 4.94 -16.40
CA ARG A 99 15.46 4.59 -15.79
C ARG A 99 16.27 5.87 -15.46
N ALA A 100 16.32 6.82 -16.39
CA ALA A 100 17.02 8.10 -16.18
C ALA A 100 16.43 8.90 -15.01
N MET A 101 15.12 8.71 -14.73
CA MET A 101 14.43 9.43 -13.67
C MET A 101 14.26 8.58 -12.38
N PHE A 102 14.94 7.44 -12.28
CA PHE A 102 14.82 6.50 -11.15
C PHE A 102 14.97 7.22 -9.79
N ARG A 103 15.97 8.10 -9.66
CA ARG A 103 16.23 8.84 -8.41
C ARG A 103 15.02 9.67 -7.97
N GLU A 104 14.20 10.13 -8.91
CA GLU A 104 12.99 10.87 -8.57
C GLU A 104 11.97 9.94 -7.91
N LEU A 105 11.75 8.76 -8.49
CA LEU A 105 10.83 7.77 -7.91
C LEU A 105 11.33 7.32 -6.53
N GLU A 106 12.63 7.08 -6.41
CA GLU A 106 13.27 6.68 -5.14
C GLU A 106 13.05 7.74 -4.04
N ARG A 107 13.17 9.04 -4.39
CA ARG A 107 12.93 10.13 -3.44
C ARG A 107 11.47 10.25 -3.01
N GLN A 108 10.53 9.88 -3.87
CA GLN A 108 9.11 9.94 -3.55
C GLN A 108 8.63 8.72 -2.76
N ALA A 109 9.34 7.60 -2.86
CA ALA A 109 8.98 6.39 -2.15
C ALA A 109 9.15 6.58 -0.64
N PRO A 110 8.20 6.07 0.17
CA PRO A 110 8.33 6.18 1.63
C PRO A 110 9.51 5.35 2.15
N LEU A 111 10.11 5.83 3.22
CA LEU A 111 11.19 5.12 3.87
C LEU A 111 10.75 3.69 4.22
N GLY A 112 11.60 2.71 3.90
CA GLY A 112 11.33 1.30 4.16
C GLY A 112 10.54 0.58 3.06
N ILE A 113 10.16 1.28 1.98
CA ILE A 113 9.58 0.64 0.79
C ILE A 113 10.65 0.65 -0.30
N PRO A 114 11.22 -0.52 -0.63
CA PRO A 114 12.28 -0.56 -1.65
C PRO A 114 11.73 -0.24 -3.04
N VAL A 115 12.56 0.41 -3.83
CA VAL A 115 12.28 0.71 -5.24
C VAL A 115 13.31 -0.04 -6.08
N PHE A 116 12.83 -0.88 -6.97
CA PHE A 116 13.67 -1.70 -7.84
C PHE A 116 13.71 -1.14 -9.25
N GLN A 117 14.90 -1.11 -9.82
CA GLN A 117 15.14 -0.63 -11.19
C GLN A 117 15.66 -1.77 -12.05
N PRO A 118 14.85 -2.31 -12.98
CA PRO A 118 15.37 -3.28 -13.94
C PRO A 118 16.42 -2.65 -14.86
N GLU A 119 17.53 -3.34 -15.04
CA GLU A 119 18.57 -2.94 -15.98
C GLU A 119 18.19 -3.29 -17.42
N PRO A 120 18.90 -2.74 -18.41
CA PRO A 120 18.58 -3.08 -19.81
C PRO A 120 18.65 -4.56 -20.11
N GLU A 121 19.51 -5.30 -19.45
CA GLU A 121 19.73 -6.73 -19.65
C GLU A 121 18.73 -7.59 -18.87
N ASP A 122 18.13 -7.06 -17.82
CA ASP A 122 17.13 -7.80 -17.04
C ASP A 122 15.88 -8.06 -17.90
N PRO A 123 15.09 -9.09 -17.60
CA PRO A 123 13.77 -9.23 -18.20
C PRO A 123 12.88 -8.01 -17.87
N ASP A 124 11.93 -7.76 -18.74
CA ASP A 124 10.93 -6.73 -18.44
C ASP A 124 9.98 -7.27 -17.36
N VAL A 125 10.20 -6.87 -16.12
CA VAL A 125 9.45 -7.35 -14.96
C VAL A 125 7.96 -7.04 -15.10
N TRP A 126 7.61 -5.88 -15.67
CA TRP A 126 6.20 -5.53 -15.88
C TRP A 126 5.51 -6.53 -16.80
N GLN A 127 6.18 -6.91 -17.91
CA GLN A 127 5.66 -7.94 -18.82
C GLN A 127 5.59 -9.31 -18.14
N VAL A 128 6.63 -9.68 -17.37
CA VAL A 128 6.66 -10.95 -16.64
C VAL A 128 5.48 -11.02 -15.65
N LEU A 129 5.18 -9.92 -14.97
CA LEU A 129 4.06 -9.84 -14.02
C LEU A 129 2.70 -9.60 -14.71
N GLY A 130 2.70 -9.39 -16.01
CA GLY A 130 1.48 -9.10 -16.78
C GLY A 130 0.80 -7.81 -16.35
N GLY A 131 1.58 -6.81 -15.94
CA GLY A 131 1.04 -5.56 -15.43
C GLY A 131 1.45 -4.35 -16.26
N ASP A 132 0.83 -3.23 -15.97
CA ASP A 132 1.05 -1.97 -16.67
C ASP A 132 1.20 -0.82 -15.66
N LYS A 133 1.34 0.36 -16.18
CA LYS A 133 1.57 1.59 -15.41
C LYS A 133 0.46 1.82 -14.37
N ASP A 134 0.87 2.06 -13.13
CA ASP A 134 0.01 2.30 -11.96
C ASP A 134 -0.79 1.06 -11.52
N ASP A 135 -0.38 -0.14 -11.93
CA ASP A 135 -0.99 -1.38 -11.44
C ASP A 135 -0.46 -1.71 -10.04
N PHE A 136 -1.33 -2.29 -9.23
CA PHE A 136 -0.99 -2.87 -7.93
C PHE A 136 -1.35 -4.35 -7.95
N LEU A 137 -0.33 -5.18 -7.72
CA LEU A 137 -0.51 -6.63 -7.59
C LEU A 137 -0.38 -6.99 -6.12
N VAL A 138 -1.39 -7.69 -5.59
CA VAL A 138 -1.42 -8.11 -4.19
C VAL A 138 -1.30 -9.62 -4.16
N TYR A 139 -0.24 -10.11 -3.52
CA TYR A 139 0.05 -11.54 -3.38
C TYR A 139 -0.24 -11.97 -1.93
N ASP A 140 -0.80 -13.17 -1.78
CA ASP A 140 -1.08 -13.74 -0.48
C ASP A 140 0.21 -14.29 0.18
N ARG A 141 0.08 -14.84 1.37
CA ARG A 141 1.22 -15.36 2.14
C ARG A 141 1.92 -16.56 1.48
N CYS A 142 1.28 -17.20 0.50
CA CYS A 142 1.87 -18.26 -0.31
C CYS A 142 2.45 -17.75 -1.64
N GLY A 143 2.49 -16.44 -1.86
CA GLY A 143 2.99 -15.85 -3.11
C GLY A 143 2.04 -16.00 -4.28
N ARG A 144 0.74 -16.26 -4.03
CA ARG A 144 -0.27 -16.38 -5.09
C ARG A 144 -0.96 -15.04 -5.31
N LEU A 145 -1.23 -14.70 -6.56
CA LEU A 145 -1.86 -13.42 -6.92
C LEU A 145 -3.32 -13.39 -6.45
N ALA A 146 -3.59 -12.62 -5.40
CA ALA A 146 -4.95 -12.45 -4.88
C ALA A 146 -5.71 -11.36 -5.63
N PHE A 147 -5.05 -10.25 -5.95
CA PHE A 147 -5.66 -9.14 -6.68
C PHE A 147 -4.68 -8.50 -7.65
N HIS A 148 -5.18 -8.12 -8.81
CA HIS A 148 -4.49 -7.26 -9.78
C HIS A 148 -5.40 -6.04 -9.99
N ILE A 149 -4.99 -4.91 -9.47
CA ILE A 149 -5.81 -3.69 -9.47
C ILE A 149 -5.21 -2.69 -10.45
N GLN A 150 -6.00 -2.32 -11.45
CA GLN A 150 -5.61 -1.44 -12.55
C GLN A 150 -6.33 -0.09 -12.45
N LEU A 151 -5.84 0.93 -13.14
CA LEU A 151 -6.55 2.20 -13.22
C LEU A 151 -7.95 2.00 -13.83
N PRO A 152 -8.94 2.73 -13.34
CA PRO A 152 -8.86 3.80 -12.35
C PRO A 152 -8.87 3.33 -10.89
N TYR A 153 -9.09 2.06 -10.63
CA TYR A 153 -9.27 1.51 -9.28
C TYR A 153 -7.97 1.49 -8.47
N SER A 154 -6.82 1.49 -9.14
CA SER A 154 -5.51 1.50 -8.48
C SER A 154 -5.10 2.88 -7.94
N PHE A 155 -5.84 3.94 -8.24
CA PHE A 155 -5.56 5.26 -7.67
C PHE A 155 -5.74 5.20 -6.15
N LEU A 156 -4.66 5.42 -5.41
CA LEU A 156 -4.61 5.21 -3.96
C LEU A 156 -5.51 6.15 -3.16
N HIS A 157 -6.07 7.18 -3.82
CA HIS A 157 -7.11 8.01 -3.21
C HIS A 157 -8.42 7.23 -3.01
N PHE A 158 -8.65 6.21 -3.82
CA PHE A 158 -9.80 5.32 -3.70
C PHE A 158 -9.51 4.18 -2.72
N PRO A 159 -10.53 3.52 -2.17
CA PRO A 159 -10.32 2.49 -1.15
C PRO A 159 -9.98 1.11 -1.69
N TYR A 160 -9.87 0.92 -3.00
CA TYR A 160 -9.82 -0.43 -3.59
C TYR A 160 -8.53 -1.17 -3.26
N VAL A 161 -7.37 -0.52 -3.41
CA VAL A 161 -6.08 -1.13 -3.09
C VAL A 161 -6.02 -1.45 -1.58
N GLU A 162 -6.45 -0.50 -0.74
CA GLU A 162 -6.54 -0.71 0.72
C GLU A 162 -7.42 -1.92 1.05
N SER A 163 -8.60 -1.98 0.42
CA SER A 163 -9.56 -3.07 0.67
C SER A 163 -9.02 -4.43 0.23
N ALA A 164 -8.33 -4.47 -0.92
CA ALA A 164 -7.71 -5.69 -1.43
C ALA A 164 -6.63 -6.20 -0.48
N ILE A 165 -5.74 -5.31 -0.02
CA ILE A 165 -4.66 -5.68 0.93
C ILE A 165 -5.28 -6.20 2.24
N ARG A 166 -6.24 -5.48 2.80
CA ARG A 166 -6.89 -5.86 4.05
C ARG A 166 -7.62 -7.19 3.93
N PHE A 167 -8.31 -7.42 2.80
CA PHE A 167 -9.00 -8.68 2.53
C PHE A 167 -7.99 -9.82 2.43
N THR A 168 -6.92 -9.66 1.65
CA THR A 168 -5.88 -10.67 1.50
C THR A 168 -5.20 -11.00 2.82
N HIS A 169 -5.00 -9.98 3.68
CA HIS A 169 -4.39 -10.14 4.99
C HIS A 169 -5.27 -10.96 5.93
N SER A 170 -6.60 -10.79 5.86
CA SER A 170 -7.56 -11.39 6.82
C SER A 170 -8.23 -12.66 6.31
N LYS A 171 -8.15 -12.96 5.01
CA LYS A 171 -8.87 -14.08 4.39
C LYS A 171 -7.96 -14.88 3.46
N ASP A 172 -8.13 -16.19 3.45
CA ASP A 172 -7.44 -17.10 2.54
C ASP A 172 -8.24 -17.23 1.23
N PHE A 173 -8.26 -16.14 0.46
CA PHE A 173 -9.03 -16.06 -0.78
C PHE A 173 -8.67 -17.16 -1.76
N CYS A 174 -7.38 -17.47 -1.87
CA CYS A 174 -6.87 -18.51 -2.77
C CYS A 174 -6.81 -19.89 -2.11
N GLY A 175 -7.48 -20.07 -0.98
CA GLY A 175 -7.44 -21.32 -0.22
C GLY A 175 -6.28 -21.35 0.79
N ASN A 176 -6.26 -22.38 1.61
CA ASN A 176 -5.29 -22.54 2.68
C ASN A 176 -3.86 -22.52 2.13
N CYS A 177 -2.99 -21.77 2.79
CA CYS A 177 -1.57 -21.76 2.51
C CYS A 177 -0.89 -22.80 3.42
N SER A 178 -0.17 -23.76 2.84
CA SER A 178 0.51 -24.82 3.58
C SER A 178 1.55 -24.27 4.57
N LEU A 179 2.17 -23.15 4.25
CA LEU A 179 3.11 -22.47 5.15
C LEU A 179 2.41 -21.97 6.41
N TYR A 180 1.17 -21.50 6.28
CA TYR A 180 0.38 -21.02 7.40
C TYR A 180 -0.11 -22.16 8.29
N ALA A 181 -0.53 -23.28 7.67
CA ALA A 181 -0.98 -24.47 8.39
C ALA A 181 0.12 -25.06 9.29
N ASN A 182 1.35 -25.08 8.80
CA ASN A 182 2.49 -25.61 9.56
C ASN A 182 2.81 -24.74 10.79
N THR A 183 2.68 -23.42 10.68
CA THR A 183 2.91 -22.52 11.81
C THR A 183 1.84 -22.68 12.90
N THR A 184 0.60 -22.90 12.50
CA THR A 184 -0.51 -23.09 13.45
C THR A 184 -0.43 -24.44 14.14
N GLN A 185 0.05 -25.48 13.44
CA GLN A 185 0.23 -26.80 14.02
C GLN A 185 1.38 -26.85 15.02
N GLN A 186 2.46 -26.09 14.79
CA GLN A 186 3.56 -26.00 15.75
C GLN A 186 3.16 -25.28 17.04
N ALA A 187 2.25 -24.31 16.97
CA ALA A 187 1.77 -23.61 18.16
C ALA A 187 0.82 -24.47 19.01
N ASN A 188 0.16 -25.47 18.39
CA ASN A 188 -0.78 -26.33 19.07
C ASN A 188 -0.17 -27.67 19.56
N SER A 189 1.08 -27.98 19.19
CA SER A 189 1.72 -29.25 19.54
C SER A 189 2.57 -29.18 20.81
N THR A 190 2.56 -28.05 21.54
CA THR A 190 3.33 -27.93 22.79
C THR A 190 2.47 -28.09 24.05
N THR A 191 1.30 -28.71 23.93
CA THR A 191 0.50 -29.00 25.14
C THR A 191 -0.13 -30.37 24.99
N GLU A 192 0.65 -31.40 25.31
CA GLU A 192 0.17 -32.66 25.86
C GLU A 192 1.30 -33.67 25.84
N ALA A 193 1.99 -33.74 26.96
CA ALA A 193 2.74 -34.94 27.34
C ALA A 193 1.79 -35.84 28.12
N PRO A 194 1.61 -37.08 27.72
CA PRO A 194 0.80 -37.98 28.53
C PRO A 194 1.57 -38.34 29.81
N ALA A 195 1.00 -37.98 30.91
CA ALA A 195 1.46 -38.43 32.22
C ALA A 195 1.19 -39.91 32.38
N THR A 196 2.24 -40.70 32.37
CA THR A 196 2.18 -42.09 32.75
C THR A 196 2.03 -42.15 34.25
N LEU A 197 0.87 -42.59 34.71
CA LEU A 197 0.59 -42.86 36.11
C LEU A 197 1.20 -44.20 36.51
N SER A 198 2.23 -44.15 37.33
CA SER A 198 2.67 -45.34 38.10
C SER A 198 2.07 -45.28 39.49
N PRO A 199 1.59 -46.41 40.02
CA PRO A 199 0.89 -46.40 41.31
C PRO A 199 1.87 -46.36 42.49
N LEU A 200 1.56 -45.53 43.45
CA LEU A 200 2.28 -45.37 44.70
C LEU A 200 1.80 -46.37 45.74
N PRO A 201 2.68 -46.94 46.55
CA PRO A 201 2.24 -47.79 47.67
C PRO A 201 1.91 -46.94 48.88
N LYS A 202 0.87 -47.41 49.59
CA LYS A 202 0.26 -46.86 50.75
C LYS A 202 1.08 -47.14 52.02
N PRO A 203 1.31 -46.21 52.95
CA PRO A 203 1.64 -46.53 54.31
C PRO A 203 0.49 -46.15 55.26
N LYS A 204 0.39 -46.98 56.26
CA LYS A 204 -0.59 -46.99 57.31
C LYS A 204 -0.29 -45.99 58.42
N GLY A 205 -1.29 -45.30 58.84
CA GLY A 205 -1.69 -45.02 60.22
C GLY A 205 -0.90 -44.05 61.09
N LYS A 206 -1.52 -43.05 61.56
CA LYS A 206 -1.96 -42.87 62.95
C LYS A 206 -2.52 -41.48 63.19
N GLU A 207 -3.67 -41.48 63.83
CA GLU A 207 -4.45 -40.33 64.24
C GLU A 207 -3.71 -39.45 65.28
N THR A 208 -3.94 -38.14 65.27
CA THR A 208 -4.15 -37.35 66.47
C THR A 208 -4.79 -36.01 66.09
N GLU A 209 -5.69 -35.60 66.94
CA GLU A 209 -6.75 -34.62 66.84
C GLU A 209 -6.34 -33.15 66.80
N THR A 210 -7.25 -32.39 66.22
CA THR A 210 -7.55 -30.96 66.17
C THR A 210 -7.13 -30.13 67.40
N PRO A 211 -7.13 -28.77 67.42
CA PRO A 211 -8.30 -27.97 67.09
C PRO A 211 -8.07 -26.62 66.33
N ILE A 212 -9.17 -26.26 65.79
CA ILE A 212 -9.72 -24.97 65.34
C ILE A 212 -9.09 -23.70 65.86
N HIS A 213 -8.77 -22.78 64.99
CA HIS A 213 -8.96 -21.36 65.23
C HIS A 213 -9.25 -20.62 63.96
N GLN A 214 -10.51 -20.17 63.90
CA GLN A 214 -10.97 -19.16 62.98
C GLN A 214 -10.41 -17.81 63.41
N HIS A 215 -9.94 -17.02 62.49
CA HIS A 215 -9.96 -15.56 62.58
C HIS A 215 -10.02 -14.94 61.23
N ASN A 216 -11.17 -14.42 60.93
CA ASN A 216 -11.42 -13.34 60.00
C ASN A 216 -11.14 -12.03 60.72
N PRO A 217 -10.55 -11.02 60.12
CA PRO A 217 -10.90 -9.64 60.39
C PRO A 217 -11.08 -8.86 59.10
N VAL A 218 -12.23 -8.44 58.86
CA VAL A 218 -12.87 -7.14 58.99
C VAL A 218 -12.04 -5.93 58.53
N HIS A 219 -12.56 -5.36 57.48
CA HIS A 219 -12.25 -4.01 56.99
C HIS A 219 -12.39 -2.94 58.07
N PRO A 220 -11.66 -1.87 58.02
CA PRO A 220 -12.28 -0.60 58.32
C PRO A 220 -12.15 0.40 57.18
N HIS A 221 -13.29 0.91 56.82
CA HIS A 221 -13.48 2.18 56.17
C HIS A 221 -13.06 3.32 57.08
N HIS A 222 -12.39 4.27 56.52
CA HIS A 222 -12.37 5.60 57.13
C HIS A 222 -12.66 6.65 56.07
N HIS A 223 -13.88 7.14 56.18
CA HIS A 223 -14.29 8.47 55.78
C HIS A 223 -13.65 9.52 56.66
N HIS A 224 -13.42 10.64 56.16
CA HIS A 224 -13.42 12.01 56.65
C HIS A 224 -12.53 12.84 55.75
N GLY A 225 -12.87 14.00 55.34
CA GLY A 225 -13.97 14.90 55.72
C GLY A 225 -13.83 16.17 54.88
N VAL A 226 -14.98 16.64 54.62
CA VAL A 226 -15.26 17.91 54.00
C VAL A 226 -14.71 19.06 54.85
N SER A 227 -14.07 20.02 54.19
CA SER A 227 -14.04 21.38 54.68
C SER A 227 -13.99 22.34 53.52
N SER A 228 -15.12 22.91 53.31
CA SER A 228 -15.37 24.13 52.59
C SER A 228 -14.79 25.32 53.31
N GLU A 229 -14.34 26.30 52.62
CA GLU A 229 -14.46 27.73 52.88
C GLU A 229 -13.78 28.43 51.71
N ARG A 230 -14.46 29.05 50.87
CA ARG A 230 -15.19 30.29 50.76
C ARG A 230 -14.31 31.55 50.89
N ALA A 231 -14.55 32.39 49.91
CA ALA A 231 -14.33 33.83 49.83
C ALA A 231 -12.98 34.20 49.23
N THR A 232 -12.86 35.10 48.36
CA THR A 232 -13.66 36.24 47.92
C THR A 232 -12.99 36.80 46.67
N ASP A 233 -13.82 37.19 45.74
CA ASP A 233 -13.47 38.09 44.66
C ASP A 233 -13.19 39.49 45.24
N PRO A 234 -12.29 40.27 44.65
CA PRO A 234 -12.82 41.47 44.05
C PRO A 234 -12.14 41.85 42.72
N SER A 235 -13.03 42.09 41.80
CA SER A 235 -13.07 43.03 40.71
C SER A 235 -11.91 44.00 40.56
N GLY A 236 -11.49 44.11 39.37
CA GLY A 236 -10.64 45.18 38.87
C GLY A 236 -10.82 45.30 37.36
N ASP A 237 -11.78 46.11 37.03
CA ASP A 237 -11.98 46.63 35.68
C ASP A 237 -10.72 47.31 35.18
N HIS A 238 -10.35 47.06 33.98
CA HIS A 238 -9.81 48.09 33.11
C HIS A 238 -10.03 47.75 31.64
N GLU A 239 -10.88 48.51 31.11
CA GLU A 239 -11.27 48.94 29.80
C GLU A 239 -10.17 48.90 28.71
N ARG A 240 -10.54 48.39 27.60
CA ARG A 240 -10.73 49.07 26.33
C ARG A 240 -9.50 49.67 25.65
N ALA A 241 -9.17 49.14 24.46
CA ALA A 241 -8.81 49.95 23.31
C ALA A 241 -8.93 49.15 22.00
N THR A 242 -10.02 49.36 21.35
CA THR A 242 -10.20 49.14 19.92
C THR A 242 -9.39 50.14 19.15
N HIS A 243 -8.62 49.65 18.17
CA HIS A 243 -8.17 50.49 17.08
C HIS A 243 -8.35 49.78 15.76
N ALA A 244 -9.44 50.16 15.11
CA ALA A 244 -9.62 49.93 13.70
C ALA A 244 -8.94 51.07 12.94
N HIS A 245 -8.15 50.74 11.96
CA HIS A 245 -7.77 51.71 10.94
C HIS A 245 -8.06 51.15 9.57
N HIS A 246 -9.12 51.69 9.02
CA HIS A 246 -9.41 51.77 7.60
C HIS A 246 -8.41 52.74 6.97
N HIS A 247 -7.86 52.39 5.87
CA HIS A 247 -7.43 53.37 4.88
C HIS A 247 -7.69 52.86 3.48
N ASP A 248 -8.73 53.39 2.91
CA ASP A 248 -8.99 53.49 1.48
C ASP A 248 -7.97 54.47 0.87
N GLY A 249 -7.45 54.11 -0.28
CA GLY A 249 -6.62 54.96 -1.07
C GLY A 249 -6.61 54.52 -2.52
N ASP A 250 -7.50 55.04 -3.24
CA ASP A 250 -7.73 54.98 -4.67
C ASP A 250 -6.70 55.86 -5.42
N HIS A 251 -6.54 55.63 -6.72
CA HIS A 251 -5.82 56.37 -7.78
C HIS A 251 -4.49 55.66 -8.15
N GLY A 252 -4.20 55.35 -9.38
CA GLY A 252 -4.68 55.77 -10.68
C GLY A 252 -3.73 55.20 -11.72
N GLN A 253 -4.27 54.72 -12.81
CA GLN A 253 -3.49 54.43 -14.04
C GLN A 253 -3.11 55.74 -14.72
N PRO A 254 -1.99 55.73 -15.48
CA PRO A 254 -2.16 56.09 -16.88
C PRO A 254 -1.37 55.24 -17.86
N HIS A 255 -1.94 55.15 -19.02
CA HIS A 255 -1.52 54.61 -20.28
C HIS A 255 -0.13 55.06 -20.74
N GLY A 256 0.54 54.15 -21.41
CA GLY A 256 1.72 54.47 -22.20
C GLY A 256 1.88 53.49 -23.34
N ASP A 257 1.39 53.86 -24.47
CA ASP A 257 1.46 53.22 -25.77
C ASP A 257 2.85 53.49 -26.42
N HIS A 258 3.21 52.73 -27.42
CA HIS A 258 4.33 52.76 -28.36
C HIS A 258 5.36 51.65 -28.10
N GLY A 259 5.74 50.80 -29.01
CA GLY A 259 5.68 50.77 -30.44
C GLY A 259 6.64 49.68 -30.92
N GLN A 260 6.18 48.84 -31.81
CA GLN A 260 7.07 47.92 -32.55
C GLN A 260 7.96 48.69 -33.53
N PRO A 261 9.09 48.12 -33.88
CA PRO A 261 9.31 47.95 -35.30
C PRO A 261 9.86 46.57 -35.70
N HIS A 262 9.34 46.15 -36.81
CA HIS A 262 9.80 45.05 -37.64
C HIS A 262 11.27 45.20 -38.07
N HIS A 263 11.94 44.07 -38.19
CA HIS A 263 12.94 43.90 -39.23
C HIS A 263 12.99 42.48 -39.73
N GLU A 264 12.57 42.30 -40.96
CA GLU A 264 12.85 41.19 -41.85
C GLU A 264 14.33 41.16 -42.24
N GLY A 265 14.82 39.94 -42.39
CA GLY A 265 16.13 39.74 -42.99
C GLY A 265 16.32 38.32 -43.49
N LYS A 266 15.91 38.10 -44.71
CA LYS A 266 16.24 36.89 -45.50
C LYS A 266 17.75 36.78 -45.70
N LYS A 267 18.30 35.55 -45.70
CA LYS A 267 18.83 34.89 -46.90
C LYS A 267 19.54 33.59 -46.66
N GLN A 268 19.11 32.63 -47.46
CA GLN A 268 19.77 31.39 -47.81
C GLN A 268 21.21 31.53 -48.28
N LYS A 269 22.02 30.52 -48.03
CA LYS A 269 22.80 29.93 -49.13
C LYS A 269 23.35 28.55 -48.80
N GLU A 270 23.02 27.64 -49.67
CA GLU A 270 23.60 26.32 -49.89
C GLU A 270 25.08 26.36 -50.22
N ALA A 271 25.73 25.27 -50.06
CA ALA A 271 26.62 24.49 -50.95
C ALA A 271 27.70 23.80 -50.10
N ASN A 272 27.76 22.52 -50.07
CA ASN A 272 28.23 21.53 -51.00
C ASN A 272 29.75 21.25 -50.87
N LYS A 273 30.01 19.96 -50.68
CA LYS A 273 31.18 19.18 -51.06
C LYS A 273 32.51 19.34 -50.30
N HIS A 274 32.94 18.38 -49.63
CA HIS A 274 33.79 17.21 -50.01
C HIS A 274 33.76 16.22 -48.90
#